data_3fe033c1489d6358b7592c5240db187f
#
_entry.id   3fe033c1489d6358b7592c5240db187f
#
_cell.length_a   1.000
_cell.length_b   1.000
_cell.length_c   1.000
_cell.angle_alpha   90.00
_cell.angle_beta   90.00
_cell.angle_gamma   90.00
#
_symmetry.space_group_name_H-M   'P 1'
#
loop_
_entity.id
_entity.type
_entity.pdbx_description
1 polymer ?
#
loop_
_entity_poly.entity_id
_entity_poly.type
_entity_poly.pdbx_seq_one_letter_code
_entity_poly.pdbx_strand_id
1 'polypeptide(L)'
;MAPKQQQPRDAVDEILEQWRRERPDLELEPMGIFGRLGRLAAVGSRVVSTTLAEHGLNVGEFDVLAALRRAGAPHRLTPTQLSRALMLSSGAMTNRLDRLEAAGLVERRDDPGDRLVPR
;
A
#
# COMPACT_ATOMS: atom_id res chain seq x y z
N MET A 1 -33.33 -23.49 13.60
CA MET A 1 -32.11 -23.52 12.78
C MET A 1 -32.25 -22.46 11.68
N ALA A 2 -31.46 -21.44 11.74
CA ALA A 2 -31.40 -20.50 10.64
C ALA A 2 -30.85 -21.19 9.38
N PRO A 3 -31.42 -20.95 8.19
CA PRO A 3 -30.88 -21.52 6.97
C PRO A 3 -29.43 -21.06 6.82
N LYS A 4 -28.52 -22.02 6.57
CA LYS A 4 -27.15 -21.69 6.15
C LYS A 4 -27.28 -20.81 4.90
N GLN A 5 -27.04 -19.53 5.04
CA GLN A 5 -26.90 -18.66 3.87
C GLN A 5 -25.76 -19.25 3.05
N GLN A 6 -26.09 -19.80 1.90
CA GLN A 6 -25.09 -20.19 0.92
C GLN A 6 -24.37 -18.90 0.53
N GLN A 7 -23.13 -18.80 0.93
CA GLN A 7 -22.29 -17.69 0.49
C GLN A 7 -22.22 -17.72 -1.04
N PRO A 8 -22.39 -16.57 -1.71
CA PRO A 8 -22.29 -16.53 -3.14
C PRO A 8 -20.91 -17.01 -3.59
N ARG A 9 -20.89 -17.84 -4.61
CA ARG A 9 -19.65 -18.37 -5.18
C ARG A 9 -18.88 -17.26 -5.88
N ASP A 10 -17.56 -17.27 -5.71
CA ASP A 10 -16.64 -16.36 -6.36
C ASP A 10 -15.71 -17.07 -7.35
N ALA A 11 -14.87 -16.31 -8.05
CA ALA A 11 -13.92 -16.87 -9.00
C ALA A 11 -12.84 -17.75 -8.34
N VAL A 12 -12.59 -17.59 -7.06
CA VAL A 12 -11.64 -18.44 -6.32
C VAL A 12 -12.26 -19.81 -6.06
N ASP A 13 -13.56 -19.89 -5.79
CA ASP A 13 -14.26 -21.17 -5.65
C ASP A 13 -14.13 -22.03 -6.91
N GLU A 14 -14.22 -21.42 -8.09
CA GLU A 14 -14.05 -22.09 -9.36
C GLU A 14 -12.63 -22.65 -9.54
N ILE A 15 -11.62 -21.86 -9.20
CA ILE A 15 -10.21 -22.27 -9.21
C ILE A 15 -9.99 -23.45 -8.26
N LEU A 16 -10.53 -23.39 -7.05
CA LEU A 16 -10.42 -24.48 -6.07
C LEU A 16 -11.09 -25.77 -6.57
N GLU A 17 -12.23 -25.69 -7.25
CA GLU A 17 -12.88 -26.86 -7.85
C GLU A 17 -12.06 -27.48 -8.95
N GLN A 18 -11.42 -26.66 -9.79
CA GLN A 18 -10.51 -27.16 -10.84
C GLN A 18 -9.35 -27.92 -10.21
N TRP A 19 -8.74 -27.39 -9.16
CA TRP A 19 -7.66 -28.04 -8.44
C TRP A 19 -8.13 -29.34 -7.75
N ARG A 20 -9.33 -29.40 -7.18
CA ARG A 20 -9.86 -30.62 -6.57
C ARG A 20 -10.01 -31.75 -7.60
N ARG A 21 -10.34 -31.41 -8.84
CA ARG A 21 -10.44 -32.40 -9.91
C ARG A 21 -9.07 -32.89 -10.37
N GLU A 22 -8.12 -31.98 -10.54
CA GLU A 22 -6.80 -32.29 -11.06
C GLU A 22 -5.83 -32.86 -10.01
N ARG A 23 -5.92 -32.39 -8.81
CA ARG A 23 -5.06 -32.77 -7.69
C ARG A 23 -5.86 -32.91 -6.40
N PRO A 24 -6.64 -34.00 -6.27
CA PRO A 24 -7.47 -34.25 -5.09
C PRO A 24 -6.66 -34.51 -3.82
N ASP A 25 -5.35 -34.74 -3.95
CA ASP A 25 -4.40 -34.93 -2.86
C ASP A 25 -3.97 -33.61 -2.18
N LEU A 26 -4.22 -32.44 -2.82
CA LEU A 26 -3.80 -31.16 -2.27
C LEU A 26 -4.77 -30.62 -1.23
N GLU A 27 -4.21 -30.03 -0.21
CA GLU A 27 -4.95 -29.25 0.79
C GLU A 27 -5.12 -27.81 0.26
N LEU A 28 -6.36 -27.45 -0.08
CA LEU A 28 -6.67 -26.24 -0.85
C LEU A 28 -7.13 -25.06 0.00
N GLU A 29 -7.40 -25.25 1.26
CA GLU A 29 -7.89 -24.17 2.16
C GLU A 29 -6.94 -22.97 2.21
N PRO A 30 -5.61 -23.12 2.34
CA PRO A 30 -4.69 -21.99 2.28
C PRO A 30 -4.75 -21.25 0.93
N MET A 31 -4.88 -21.96 -0.18
CA MET A 31 -5.00 -21.36 -1.52
C MET A 31 -6.25 -20.48 -1.62
N GLY A 32 -7.36 -20.92 -1.04
CA GLY A 32 -8.59 -20.15 -1.01
C GLY A 32 -8.43 -18.83 -0.24
N ILE A 33 -7.75 -18.85 0.90
CA ILE A 33 -7.48 -17.68 1.73
C ILE A 33 -6.56 -16.71 1.00
N PHE A 34 -5.40 -17.16 0.58
CA PHE A 34 -4.40 -16.29 -0.08
C PHE A 34 -4.86 -15.82 -1.45
N GLY A 35 -5.60 -16.63 -2.21
CA GLY A 35 -6.19 -16.23 -3.46
C GLY A 35 -7.19 -15.08 -3.31
N ARG A 36 -8.04 -15.12 -2.28
CA ARG A 36 -8.99 -14.05 -1.97
C ARG A 36 -8.29 -12.79 -1.46
N LEU A 37 -7.28 -12.93 -0.60
CA LEU A 37 -6.47 -11.80 -0.15
C LEU A 37 -5.79 -11.09 -1.32
N GLY A 38 -5.19 -11.84 -2.23
CA GLY A 38 -4.54 -11.26 -3.41
C GLY A 38 -5.51 -10.51 -4.32
N ARG A 39 -6.70 -11.07 -4.55
CA ARG A 39 -7.75 -10.41 -5.35
C ARG A 39 -8.29 -9.16 -4.68
N LEU A 40 -8.56 -9.21 -3.39
CA LEU A 40 -9.02 -8.06 -2.62
C LEU A 40 -7.98 -6.93 -2.64
N ALA A 41 -6.72 -7.27 -2.43
CA ALA A 41 -5.62 -6.31 -2.50
C ALA A 41 -5.52 -5.65 -3.88
N ALA A 42 -5.67 -6.42 -4.97
CA ALA A 42 -5.63 -5.88 -6.33
C ALA A 42 -6.79 -4.93 -6.62
N VAL A 43 -8.00 -5.28 -6.19
CA VAL A 43 -9.19 -4.41 -6.34
C VAL A 43 -9.05 -3.15 -5.50
N GLY A 44 -8.68 -3.28 -4.23
CA GLY A 44 -8.49 -2.17 -3.32
C GLY A 44 -7.41 -1.20 -3.81
N SER A 45 -6.28 -1.72 -4.26
CA SER A 45 -5.19 -0.93 -4.84
C SER A 45 -5.64 -0.12 -6.05
N ARG A 46 -6.45 -0.71 -6.92
CA ARG A 46 -7.01 -0.02 -8.10
C ARG A 46 -7.93 1.13 -7.71
N VAL A 47 -8.84 0.90 -6.77
CA VAL A 47 -9.76 1.93 -6.27
C VAL A 47 -8.98 3.09 -5.65
N VAL A 48 -8.05 2.80 -4.77
CA VAL A 48 -7.21 3.81 -4.12
C VAL A 48 -6.38 4.59 -5.15
N SER A 49 -5.71 3.90 -6.07
CA SER A 49 -4.90 4.55 -7.11
C SER A 49 -5.74 5.47 -8.02
N THR A 50 -6.93 5.05 -8.40
CA THR A 50 -7.84 5.87 -9.22
C THR A 50 -8.26 7.14 -8.48
N THR A 51 -8.63 7.03 -7.21
CA THR A 51 -9.01 8.17 -6.38
C THR A 51 -7.84 9.14 -6.20
N LEU A 52 -6.65 8.63 -5.92
CA LEU A 52 -5.47 9.48 -5.73
C LEU A 52 -5.03 10.16 -7.03
N ALA A 53 -5.18 9.48 -8.18
CA ALA A 53 -4.86 10.06 -9.49
C ALA A 53 -5.72 11.30 -9.82
N GLU A 54 -6.95 11.35 -9.33
CA GLU A 54 -7.82 12.55 -9.44
C GLU A 54 -7.21 13.77 -8.75
N HIS A 55 -6.37 13.56 -7.75
CA HIS A 55 -5.64 14.59 -7.03
C HIS A 55 -4.17 14.75 -7.47
N GLY A 56 -3.78 14.11 -8.57
CA GLY A 56 -2.41 14.15 -9.08
C GLY A 56 -1.39 13.39 -8.24
N LEU A 57 -1.83 12.44 -7.42
CA LEU A 57 -0.99 11.66 -6.51
C LEU A 57 -0.96 10.19 -6.90
N ASN A 58 0.15 9.54 -6.60
CA ASN A 58 0.23 8.08 -6.51
C ASN A 58 0.20 7.61 -5.04
N VAL A 59 0.09 6.31 -4.82
CA VAL A 59 0.02 5.74 -3.46
C VAL A 59 1.27 6.08 -2.65
N GLY A 60 2.45 6.04 -3.26
CA GLY A 60 3.71 6.35 -2.58
C GLY A 60 3.80 7.80 -2.12
N GLU A 61 3.38 8.73 -2.93
CA GLU A 61 3.32 10.14 -2.59
C GLU A 61 2.29 10.42 -1.49
N PHE A 62 1.12 9.79 -1.60
CA PHE A 62 0.10 9.87 -0.56
C PHE A 62 0.60 9.34 0.79
N ASP A 63 1.33 8.23 0.82
CA ASP A 63 1.87 7.65 2.05
C ASP A 63 2.81 8.62 2.78
N VAL A 64 3.65 9.35 2.05
CA VAL A 64 4.52 10.38 2.61
C VAL A 64 3.70 11.51 3.25
N LEU A 65 2.73 12.05 2.51
CA LEU A 65 1.86 13.11 3.01
C LEU A 65 1.05 12.67 4.23
N ALA A 66 0.54 11.45 4.20
CA ALA A 66 -0.19 10.86 5.31
C ALA A 66 0.71 10.68 6.55
N ALA A 67 1.96 10.26 6.37
CA ALA A 67 2.92 10.13 7.47
C ALA A 67 3.22 11.48 8.12
N LEU A 68 3.46 12.52 7.32
CA LEU A 68 3.65 13.88 7.80
C LEU A 68 2.42 14.38 8.58
N ARG A 69 1.24 14.13 8.06
CA ARG A 69 -0.02 14.54 8.72
C ARG A 69 -0.22 13.83 10.06
N ARG A 70 0.07 12.52 10.10
CA ARG A 70 -0.04 11.72 11.33
C ARG A 70 0.98 12.08 12.40
N ALA A 71 2.11 12.63 12.01
CA ALA A 71 3.15 13.07 12.95
C ALA A 71 2.67 14.18 13.89
N GLY A 72 1.57 14.84 13.58
CA GLY A 72 1.07 15.96 14.34
C GLY A 72 1.84 17.25 14.05
N ALA A 73 1.33 18.36 14.59
CA ALA A 73 2.01 19.65 14.43
C ALA A 73 3.44 19.60 15.01
N PRO A 74 4.45 20.15 14.34
CA PRO A 74 4.41 20.97 13.12
C PRO A 74 4.47 20.19 11.81
N HIS A 75 4.11 18.93 11.77
CA HIS A 75 4.07 18.05 10.58
C HIS A 75 5.43 17.92 9.89
N ARG A 76 6.46 17.64 10.65
CA ARG A 76 7.85 17.50 10.21
C ARG A 76 8.37 16.12 10.53
N LEU A 77 9.04 15.51 9.57
CA LEU A 77 9.76 14.26 9.75
C LEU A 77 11.08 14.34 8.99
N THR A 78 12.11 13.72 9.54
CA THR A 78 13.37 13.54 8.82
C THR A 78 13.20 12.46 7.75
N PRO A 79 14.02 12.47 6.68
CA PRO A 79 14.03 11.39 5.69
C PRO A 79 14.21 9.99 6.33
N THR A 80 15.02 9.89 7.37
CA THR A 80 15.22 8.64 8.12
C THR A 80 13.93 8.19 8.83
N GLN A 81 13.21 9.11 9.46
CA GLN A 81 11.93 8.81 10.11
C GLN A 81 10.88 8.38 9.08
N LEU A 82 10.82 9.04 7.92
CA LEU A 82 9.94 8.66 6.83
C LEU A 82 10.27 7.28 6.27
N SER A 83 11.54 7.00 6.02
CA SER A 83 11.98 5.69 5.52
C SER A 83 11.60 4.54 6.46
N ARG A 84 11.75 4.77 7.78
CA ARG A 84 11.31 3.80 8.79
C ARG A 84 9.79 3.63 8.83
N ALA A 85 9.05 4.73 8.81
CA ALA A 85 7.59 4.72 8.87
C ALA A 85 6.96 4.03 7.65
N LEU A 86 7.58 4.15 6.48
CA LEU A 86 7.07 3.62 5.21
C LEU A 86 7.80 2.37 4.73
N MET A 87 8.79 1.89 5.49
CA MET A 87 9.62 0.71 5.14
C MET A 87 10.23 0.80 3.74
N LEU A 88 10.78 1.97 3.40
CA LEU A 88 11.36 2.26 2.10
C LEU A 88 12.87 2.42 2.16
N SER A 89 13.54 2.12 1.03
CA SER A 89 14.93 2.49 0.82
C SER A 89 15.10 4.01 0.71
N SER A 90 16.30 4.52 1.03
CA SER A 90 16.63 5.95 0.92
C SER A 90 16.48 6.48 -0.51
N GLY A 91 16.84 5.69 -1.53
CA GLY A 91 16.69 6.07 -2.93
C GLY A 91 15.24 6.24 -3.35
N ALA A 92 14.36 5.31 -2.96
CA ALA A 92 12.93 5.41 -3.22
C ALA A 92 12.30 6.62 -2.51
N MET A 93 12.72 6.91 -1.29
CA MET A 93 12.27 8.08 -0.54
C MET A 93 12.68 9.38 -1.21
N THR A 94 13.93 9.50 -1.64
CA THR A 94 14.43 10.69 -2.34
C THR A 94 13.59 11.00 -3.57
N ASN A 95 13.30 9.99 -4.40
CA ASN A 95 12.48 10.17 -5.59
C ASN A 95 11.06 10.66 -5.27
N ARG A 96 10.42 10.11 -4.24
CA ARG A 96 9.09 10.56 -3.79
C ARG A 96 9.11 11.99 -3.30
N LEU A 97 10.12 12.36 -2.49
CA LEU A 97 10.26 13.71 -1.97
C LEU A 97 10.54 14.72 -3.07
N ASP A 98 11.35 14.38 -4.07
CA ASP A 98 11.61 15.24 -5.23
C ASP A 98 10.33 15.59 -5.98
N ARG A 99 9.47 14.61 -6.21
CA ARG A 99 8.18 14.80 -6.89
C ARG A 99 7.21 15.65 -6.07
N LEU A 100 7.12 15.39 -4.77
CA LEU A 100 6.25 16.14 -3.87
C LEU A 100 6.70 17.58 -3.71
N GLU A 101 7.99 17.83 -3.66
CA GLU A 101 8.55 19.18 -3.59
C GLU A 101 8.31 19.94 -4.91
N ALA A 102 8.52 19.29 -6.05
CA ALA A 102 8.21 19.86 -7.36
C ALA A 102 6.73 20.23 -7.52
N ALA A 103 5.84 19.46 -6.89
CA ALA A 103 4.40 19.75 -6.84
C ALA A 103 4.01 20.80 -5.80
N GLY A 104 4.95 21.29 -4.98
CA GLY A 104 4.69 22.28 -3.93
C GLY A 104 3.94 21.73 -2.72
N LEU A 105 3.93 20.40 -2.53
CA LEU A 105 3.19 19.74 -1.44
C LEU A 105 4.03 19.51 -0.19
N VAL A 106 5.34 19.48 -0.32
CA VAL A 106 6.30 19.40 0.79
C VAL A 106 7.44 20.39 0.57
N GLU A 107 8.12 20.73 1.62
CA GLU A 107 9.31 21.58 1.63
C GLU A 107 10.40 20.85 2.39
N ARG A 108 11.61 20.81 1.82
CA ARG A 108 12.80 20.35 2.54
C ARG A 108 13.46 21.52 3.21
N ARG A 109 13.77 21.33 4.47
CA ARG A 109 14.56 22.31 5.26
C ARG A 109 15.77 21.63 5.83
N ASP A 110 16.90 22.36 5.86
CA ASP A 110 18.08 21.88 6.55
C ASP A 110 17.77 21.78 8.05
N ASP A 111 17.83 20.57 8.60
CA ASP A 111 17.77 20.37 10.04
C ASP A 111 19.20 20.31 10.58
N PRO A 112 19.57 21.17 11.54
CA PRO A 112 20.90 21.15 12.14
C PRO A 112 21.28 19.82 12.79
N GLY A 113 20.29 18.98 13.10
CA GLY A 113 20.46 17.63 13.66
C GLY A 113 20.66 16.53 12.62
N ASP A 114 20.31 16.74 11.35
CA ASP A 114 20.37 15.74 10.30
C ASP A 114 21.50 16.04 9.30
N ARG A 115 22.72 15.70 9.69
CA ARG A 115 23.93 15.95 8.88
C ARG A 115 24.08 15.02 7.67
N LEU A 116 23.09 14.23 7.32
CA LEU A 116 23.18 13.16 6.29
C LEU A 116 22.33 13.42 5.06
N VAL A 117 21.89 14.64 4.80
CA VAL A 117 21.24 14.98 3.53
C VAL A 117 22.27 15.67 2.64
N PRO A 118 22.88 14.97 1.67
CA PRO A 118 23.64 15.65 0.64
C PRO A 118 22.69 16.52 -0.19
N ARG A 119 23.07 17.75 -0.37
CA ARG A 119 22.43 18.65 -1.33
C ARG A 119 22.49 18.07 -2.74
#